data_551b153fe8adc16e3316cc03a36c1cc9
#
_entry.id   551b153fe8adc16e3316cc03a36c1cc9
#
_cell.length_a   1.000
_cell.length_b   1.000
_cell.length_c   1.000
_cell.angle_alpha   90.00
_cell.angle_beta   90.00
_cell.angle_gamma   90.00
#
_symmetry.space_group_name_H-M   'P 1'
#
loop_
_entity.id
_entity.type
_entity.pdbx_description
1 polymer ?
#
loop_
_entity_poly.entity_id
_entity_poly.type
_entity_poly.pdbx_seq_one_letter_code
_entity_poly.pdbx_strand_id
1 'polypeptide(L)'
;MPDQPTRQFIVSESAVKRAFLLGSVGMVVVILALLLMITLRPQGQYQALDDSQHQALLAEAEARLTGFELLENGAARIDIDHAMQLVVERGVGLAFARPAPPEVAPDDDLVAEVDGGAVYTTHCMACHQATGAGIPGAFPPVAGHVGDLYAADPAYLVQVMIYGLQGEIVVDGTTYNGVMPAFPQLSDAEIAAMLNYTLTEWGDAEELGDAFVPFEVDDVAAERDLGWTPADVLERRGELELE
;
A
#
# COMPACT_ATOMS: atom_id res chain seq x y z
N MET A 1 -33.96 -49.90 -37.92
CA MET A 1 -33.18 -48.68 -38.06
C MET A 1 -31.99 -48.99 -38.95
N PRO A 2 -31.82 -48.37 -40.11
CA PRO A 2 -30.70 -48.65 -41.00
C PRO A 2 -29.42 -48.05 -40.42
N ASP A 3 -28.37 -48.87 -40.43
CA ASP A 3 -27.01 -48.60 -39.97
C ASP A 3 -26.41 -47.44 -40.77
N GLN A 4 -26.01 -46.38 -40.13
CA GLN A 4 -25.37 -45.20 -40.76
C GLN A 4 -23.90 -45.56 -40.96
N PRO A 5 -23.36 -45.47 -42.17
CA PRO A 5 -21.93 -45.75 -42.39
C PRO A 5 -21.05 -44.68 -41.77
N THR A 6 -20.22 -45.08 -40.82
CA THR A 6 -19.18 -44.24 -40.25
C THR A 6 -18.20 -43.83 -41.34
N ARG A 7 -18.18 -42.54 -41.73
CA ARG A 7 -17.17 -42.01 -42.65
C ARG A 7 -15.81 -42.02 -41.94
N GLN A 8 -14.97 -43.00 -42.31
CA GLN A 8 -13.58 -42.93 -41.93
C GLN A 8 -12.87 -41.86 -42.77
N PHE A 9 -12.45 -40.78 -42.11
CA PHE A 9 -11.57 -39.78 -42.75
C PHE A 9 -10.17 -40.34 -42.87
N ILE A 10 -9.81 -40.86 -44.05
CA ILE A 10 -8.45 -41.30 -44.37
C ILE A 10 -7.65 -40.05 -44.75
N VAL A 11 -6.90 -39.52 -43.78
CA VAL A 11 -5.95 -38.42 -44.06
C VAL A 11 -4.70 -39.00 -44.72
N SER A 12 -4.36 -38.51 -45.91
CA SER A 12 -3.17 -39.00 -46.61
C SER A 12 -1.88 -38.56 -45.88
N GLU A 13 -0.90 -39.45 -45.82
CA GLU A 13 0.41 -39.22 -45.19
C GLU A 13 1.09 -37.95 -45.72
N SER A 14 0.93 -37.68 -47.01
CA SER A 14 1.42 -36.46 -47.66
C SER A 14 0.75 -35.19 -47.19
N ALA A 15 -0.56 -35.25 -46.87
CA ALA A 15 -1.28 -34.10 -46.33
C ALA A 15 -0.83 -33.77 -44.88
N VAL A 16 -0.58 -34.82 -44.07
CA VAL A 16 -0.06 -34.67 -42.70
C VAL A 16 1.35 -34.05 -42.72
N LYS A 17 2.24 -34.58 -43.60
CA LYS A 17 3.62 -34.05 -43.76
C LYS A 17 3.60 -32.57 -44.20
N ARG A 18 2.73 -32.21 -45.15
CA ARG A 18 2.59 -30.78 -45.57
C ARG A 18 2.04 -29.88 -44.48
N ALA A 19 1.04 -30.33 -43.72
CA ALA A 19 0.50 -29.60 -42.62
C ALA A 19 1.53 -29.37 -41.50
N PHE A 20 2.37 -30.42 -41.23
CA PHE A 20 3.44 -30.30 -40.23
C PHE A 20 4.54 -29.34 -40.69
N LEU A 21 4.94 -29.41 -41.98
CA LEU A 21 5.94 -28.52 -42.57
C LEU A 21 5.45 -27.04 -42.54
N LEU A 22 4.20 -26.78 -42.94
CA LEU A 22 3.63 -25.43 -42.92
C LEU A 22 3.49 -24.91 -41.51
N GLY A 23 3.08 -25.75 -40.57
CA GLY A 23 2.99 -25.38 -39.13
C GLY A 23 4.37 -25.03 -38.55
N SER A 24 5.40 -25.83 -38.88
CA SER A 24 6.79 -25.58 -38.43
C SER A 24 7.34 -24.26 -38.97
N VAL A 25 7.12 -23.98 -40.26
CA VAL A 25 7.56 -22.74 -40.91
C VAL A 25 6.80 -21.56 -40.29
N GLY A 26 5.49 -21.69 -40.05
CA GLY A 26 4.69 -20.68 -39.41
C GLY A 26 5.19 -20.32 -37.98
N MET A 27 5.54 -21.36 -37.21
CA MET A 27 6.08 -21.16 -35.85
C MET A 27 7.44 -20.44 -35.87
N VAL A 28 8.32 -20.80 -36.81
CA VAL A 28 9.63 -20.12 -36.98
C VAL A 28 9.42 -18.63 -37.32
N VAL A 29 8.48 -18.32 -38.22
CA VAL A 29 8.19 -16.93 -38.60
C VAL A 29 7.64 -16.14 -37.41
N VAL A 30 6.75 -16.71 -36.58
CA VAL A 30 6.23 -16.09 -35.37
C VAL A 30 7.36 -15.82 -34.35
N ILE A 31 8.25 -16.81 -34.14
CA ILE A 31 9.39 -16.65 -33.23
C ILE A 31 10.32 -15.53 -33.73
N LEU A 32 10.63 -15.51 -35.02
CA LEU A 32 11.49 -14.46 -35.61
C LEU A 32 10.82 -13.07 -35.50
N ALA A 33 9.51 -12.99 -35.70
CA ALA A 33 8.76 -11.73 -35.53
C ALA A 33 8.76 -11.24 -34.07
N LEU A 34 8.61 -12.16 -33.10
CA LEU A 34 8.70 -11.84 -31.68
C LEU A 34 10.10 -11.39 -31.29
N LEU A 35 11.15 -12.08 -31.77
CA LEU A 35 12.53 -11.68 -31.53
C LEU A 35 12.82 -10.29 -32.13
N LEU A 36 12.34 -10.04 -33.35
CA LEU A 36 12.48 -8.75 -33.99
C LEU A 36 11.72 -7.65 -33.21
N MET A 37 10.54 -7.96 -32.70
CA MET A 37 9.75 -7.04 -31.89
C MET A 37 10.43 -6.72 -30.54
N ILE A 38 11.12 -7.70 -29.94
CA ILE A 38 11.90 -7.51 -28.71
C ILE A 38 13.15 -6.67 -28.99
N THR A 39 13.84 -6.90 -30.10
CA THR A 39 15.05 -6.16 -30.48
C THR A 39 14.75 -4.73 -30.96
N LEU A 40 13.59 -4.52 -31.59
CA LEU A 40 13.13 -3.21 -32.04
C LEU A 40 12.31 -2.44 -30.99
N ARG A 41 12.04 -3.04 -29.82
CA ARG A 41 11.46 -2.25 -28.73
C ARG A 41 12.42 -1.10 -28.46
N PRO A 42 11.94 0.17 -28.47
CA PRO A 42 12.73 1.24 -27.94
C PRO A 42 13.07 0.81 -26.50
N GLN A 43 14.33 0.50 -26.26
CA GLN A 43 14.83 0.36 -24.89
C GLN A 43 14.41 1.64 -24.22
N GLY A 44 13.52 1.54 -23.22
CA GLY A 44 13.03 2.70 -22.51
C GLY A 44 14.26 3.55 -22.23
N GLN A 45 14.23 4.80 -22.63
CA GLN A 45 15.33 5.72 -22.48
C GLN A 45 15.56 5.95 -20.99
N TYR A 46 16.28 4.99 -20.37
CA TYR A 46 17.16 5.38 -19.28
C TYR A 46 18.23 6.23 -19.93
N GLN A 47 17.90 7.48 -20.14
CA GLN A 47 18.86 8.47 -20.49
C GLN A 47 19.78 8.54 -19.29
N ALA A 48 20.91 7.85 -19.35
CA ALA A 48 21.94 8.02 -18.33
C ALA A 48 22.18 9.52 -18.26
N LEU A 49 21.96 10.09 -17.07
CA LEU A 49 22.25 11.50 -16.84
C LEU A 49 23.67 11.74 -17.34
N ASP A 50 23.88 12.73 -18.17
CA ASP A 50 25.22 13.11 -18.53
C ASP A 50 25.95 13.64 -17.28
N ASP A 51 27.26 13.66 -17.30
CA ASP A 51 28.06 14.07 -16.15
C ASP A 51 27.69 15.49 -15.66
N SER A 52 27.22 16.35 -16.52
CA SER A 52 26.83 17.73 -16.16
C SER A 52 25.48 17.74 -15.42
N GLN A 53 24.52 16.92 -15.84
CA GLN A 53 23.24 16.75 -15.15
C GLN A 53 23.42 16.09 -13.79
N HIS A 54 24.30 15.08 -13.73
CA HIS A 54 24.63 14.42 -12.47
C HIS A 54 25.28 15.39 -11.48
N GLN A 55 26.25 16.20 -11.92
CA GLN A 55 26.89 17.20 -11.07
C GLN A 55 25.94 18.32 -10.66
N ALA A 56 25.03 18.72 -11.52
CA ALA A 56 24.01 19.72 -11.18
C ALA A 56 23.07 19.21 -10.08
N LEU A 57 22.63 17.95 -10.14
CA LEU A 57 21.81 17.32 -9.12
C LEU A 57 22.56 17.17 -7.79
N LEU A 58 23.84 16.81 -7.84
CA LEU A 58 24.67 16.72 -6.63
C LEU A 58 24.85 18.10 -6.00
N ALA A 59 25.13 19.14 -6.78
CA ALA A 59 25.28 20.50 -6.27
C ALA A 59 23.96 21.03 -5.67
N GLU A 60 22.81 20.71 -6.28
CA GLU A 60 21.50 21.06 -5.72
C GLU A 60 21.25 20.31 -4.39
N ALA A 61 21.55 19.01 -4.34
CA ALA A 61 21.41 18.20 -3.13
C ALA A 61 22.32 18.73 -2.00
N GLU A 62 23.57 19.07 -2.32
CA GLU A 62 24.53 19.65 -1.37
C GLU A 62 24.06 21.02 -0.87
N ALA A 63 23.54 21.87 -1.75
CA ALA A 63 22.99 23.17 -1.36
C ALA A 63 21.77 23.02 -0.43
N ARG A 64 20.97 21.98 -0.60
CA ARG A 64 19.86 21.67 0.32
C ARG A 64 20.34 21.19 1.70
N LEU A 65 21.50 20.55 1.77
CA LEU A 65 22.04 20.00 3.03
C LEU A 65 22.87 21.06 3.81
N THR A 66 23.47 22.03 3.12
CA THR A 66 24.43 22.99 3.71
C THR A 66 23.86 24.40 3.91
N GLY A 67 22.57 24.62 3.56
CA GLY A 67 21.97 25.95 3.63
C GLY A 67 21.14 26.19 4.90
N PHE A 68 21.02 27.47 5.29
CA PHE A 68 20.01 27.93 6.23
C PHE A 68 18.89 28.62 5.43
N GLU A 69 17.65 28.18 5.64
CA GLU A 69 16.49 28.74 4.98
C GLU A 69 15.28 28.74 5.92
N LEU A 70 14.58 29.87 6.01
CA LEU A 70 13.29 29.95 6.68
C LEU A 70 12.20 29.59 5.66
N LEU A 71 11.47 28.53 5.95
CA LEU A 71 10.34 28.09 5.13
C LEU A 71 9.08 28.91 5.44
N GLU A 72 8.15 28.99 4.48
CA GLU A 72 6.91 29.76 4.61
C GLU A 72 6.02 29.27 5.78
N ASN A 73 6.14 28.02 6.17
CA ASN A 73 5.42 27.40 7.32
C ASN A 73 6.08 27.73 8.68
N GLY A 74 7.10 28.60 8.72
CA GLY A 74 7.81 28.97 9.94
C GLY A 74 8.89 27.97 10.38
N ALA A 75 9.07 26.86 9.69
CA ALA A 75 10.18 25.94 9.94
C ALA A 75 11.49 26.49 9.37
N ALA A 76 12.61 26.13 9.98
CA ALA A 76 13.94 26.48 9.47
C ALA A 76 14.64 25.23 8.94
N ARG A 77 15.24 25.34 7.75
CA ARG A 77 16.24 24.41 7.28
C ARG A 77 17.57 24.87 7.83
N ILE A 78 18.32 23.98 8.45
CA ILE A 78 19.66 24.24 8.99
C ILE A 78 20.67 23.34 8.32
N ASP A 79 21.94 23.80 8.32
CA ASP A 79 23.06 23.00 7.85
C ASP A 79 23.12 21.65 8.57
N ILE A 80 23.41 20.56 7.83
CA ILE A 80 23.36 19.21 8.36
C ILE A 80 24.42 18.98 9.45
N ASP A 81 25.63 19.55 9.30
CA ASP A 81 26.66 19.39 10.30
C ASP A 81 26.26 20.10 11.59
N HIS A 82 25.65 21.28 11.49
CA HIS A 82 25.09 21.96 12.64
C HIS A 82 23.93 21.19 13.28
N ALA A 83 23.05 20.61 12.50
CA ALA A 83 21.97 19.74 12.99
C ALA A 83 22.52 18.52 13.73
N MET A 84 23.56 17.87 13.19
CA MET A 84 24.24 16.75 13.83
C MET A 84 24.90 17.14 15.15
N GLN A 85 25.54 18.30 15.22
CA GLN A 85 26.12 18.82 16.48
C GLN A 85 25.03 19.06 17.52
N LEU A 86 23.91 19.65 17.16
CA LEU A 86 22.77 19.85 18.06
C LEU A 86 22.21 18.53 18.59
N VAL A 87 22.15 17.49 17.75
CA VAL A 87 21.70 16.15 18.16
C VAL A 87 22.71 15.54 19.16
N VAL A 88 24.03 15.69 18.93
CA VAL A 88 25.06 15.18 19.83
C VAL A 88 25.03 15.92 21.17
N GLU A 89 24.88 17.25 21.16
CA GLU A 89 24.88 18.07 22.35
C GLU A 89 23.62 17.96 23.21
N ARG A 90 22.44 17.82 22.54
CA ARG A 90 21.14 17.88 23.20
C ARG A 90 20.41 16.53 23.29
N GLY A 91 20.93 15.50 22.61
CA GLY A 91 20.29 14.19 22.46
C GLY A 91 19.11 14.20 21.50
N VAL A 92 18.73 13.04 20.97
CA VAL A 92 17.62 12.88 20.00
C VAL A 92 16.25 13.11 20.67
N GLY A 93 16.17 12.97 21.99
CA GLY A 93 14.89 12.97 22.72
C GLY A 93 14.23 14.34 22.93
N LEU A 94 14.97 15.43 22.69
CA LEU A 94 14.43 16.78 22.94
C LEU A 94 14.28 17.65 21.68
N ALA A 95 14.99 17.31 20.60
CA ALA A 95 14.96 18.12 19.37
C ALA A 95 13.78 17.81 18.46
N PHE A 96 13.14 16.68 18.67
CA PHE A 96 11.98 16.22 17.87
C PHE A 96 10.72 16.02 18.70
N ALA A 97 10.65 16.56 19.91
CA ALA A 97 9.36 16.84 20.49
C ALA A 97 8.71 17.85 19.54
N ARG A 98 8.00 17.35 18.52
CA ARG A 98 7.01 18.16 17.81
C ARG A 98 6.25 18.90 18.93
N PRO A 99 6.13 20.24 18.90
CA PRO A 99 5.14 20.85 19.79
C PRO A 99 3.89 20.03 19.62
N ALA A 100 3.35 19.54 20.75
CA ALA A 100 2.09 18.81 20.70
C ALA A 100 1.18 19.63 19.79
N PRO A 101 0.51 19.02 18.82
CA PRO A 101 -0.50 19.74 18.05
C PRO A 101 -1.32 20.52 19.08
N PRO A 102 -1.69 21.78 18.83
CA PRO A 102 -2.56 22.49 19.76
C PRO A 102 -3.65 21.50 20.12
N GLU A 103 -3.88 21.30 21.43
CA GLU A 103 -4.92 20.42 21.95
C GLU A 103 -6.23 20.95 21.36
N VAL A 104 -6.56 20.45 20.18
CA VAL A 104 -7.84 20.69 19.52
C VAL A 104 -8.78 19.84 20.35
N ALA A 105 -9.70 20.50 21.07
CA ALA A 105 -10.79 19.79 21.72
C ALA A 105 -11.43 18.86 20.66
N PRO A 106 -11.77 17.61 21.03
CA PRO A 106 -12.41 16.70 20.11
C PRO A 106 -13.66 17.42 19.54
N ASP A 107 -13.61 17.63 18.26
CA ASP A 107 -14.68 18.27 17.51
C ASP A 107 -15.06 17.26 16.42
N ASP A 108 -16.18 16.59 16.61
CA ASP A 108 -16.69 15.55 15.71
C ASP A 108 -16.87 16.07 14.27
N ASP A 109 -17.03 17.41 14.13
CA ASP A 109 -17.08 18.06 12.82
C ASP A 109 -15.75 17.95 12.04
N LEU A 110 -14.61 17.70 12.72
CA LEU A 110 -13.30 17.58 12.06
C LEU A 110 -13.17 16.33 11.19
N VAL A 111 -13.82 15.22 11.55
CA VAL A 111 -13.79 14.00 10.73
C VAL A 111 -14.48 14.23 9.39
N ALA A 112 -15.58 14.98 9.38
CA ALA A 112 -16.35 15.28 8.18
C ALA A 112 -15.59 16.21 7.19
N GLU A 113 -14.59 16.96 7.66
CA GLU A 113 -13.76 17.83 6.83
C GLU A 113 -12.55 17.10 6.19
N VAL A 114 -12.18 15.92 6.72
CA VAL A 114 -11.02 15.14 6.22
C VAL A 114 -11.46 14.21 5.11
N ASP A 115 -10.78 14.30 3.94
CA ASP A 115 -10.95 13.35 2.85
C ASP A 115 -10.21 12.04 3.16
N GLY A 116 -10.91 11.05 3.70
CA GLY A 116 -10.38 9.72 4.03
C GLY A 116 -9.83 8.98 2.81
N GLY A 117 -10.41 9.18 1.62
CA GLY A 117 -9.92 8.62 0.36
C GLY A 117 -8.57 9.21 -0.04
N ALA A 118 -8.34 10.51 0.20
CA ALA A 118 -7.05 11.14 -0.03
C ALA A 118 -5.98 10.60 0.94
N VAL A 119 -6.34 10.38 2.22
CA VAL A 119 -5.45 9.76 3.22
C VAL A 119 -5.09 8.33 2.79
N TYR A 120 -6.09 7.52 2.39
CA TYR A 120 -5.87 6.17 1.88
C TYR A 120 -4.94 6.17 0.67
N THR A 121 -5.20 7.02 -0.30
CA THR A 121 -4.39 7.13 -1.53
C THR A 121 -2.94 7.45 -1.22
N THR A 122 -2.70 8.32 -0.23
CA THR A 122 -1.35 8.78 0.12
C THR A 122 -0.56 7.74 0.91
N HIS A 123 -1.21 7.01 1.83
CA HIS A 123 -0.52 6.19 2.83
C HIS A 123 -0.73 4.68 2.67
N CYS A 124 -1.84 4.24 2.08
CA CYS A 124 -2.26 2.84 2.09
C CYS A 124 -2.23 2.19 0.69
N MET A 125 -2.59 2.95 -0.35
CA MET A 125 -2.78 2.44 -1.71
C MET A 125 -1.53 1.76 -2.30
N ALA A 126 -0.33 2.18 -1.92
CA ALA A 126 0.91 1.61 -2.43
C ALA A 126 1.02 0.09 -2.13
N CYS A 127 0.52 -0.35 -0.97
CA CYS A 127 0.51 -1.75 -0.54
C CYS A 127 -0.84 -2.40 -0.80
N HIS A 128 -1.93 -1.76 -0.38
CA HIS A 128 -3.28 -2.33 -0.44
C HIS A 128 -4.01 -2.10 -1.78
N GLN A 129 -3.36 -1.43 -2.73
CA GLN A 129 -3.87 -1.10 -4.06
C GLN A 129 -5.09 -0.14 -4.02
N ALA A 130 -5.39 0.50 -5.16
CA ALA A 130 -6.52 1.43 -5.27
C ALA A 130 -7.89 0.75 -5.09
N THR A 131 -7.95 -0.56 -5.27
CA THR A 131 -9.18 -1.36 -5.13
C THR A 131 -9.32 -2.01 -3.75
N GLY A 132 -8.39 -1.78 -2.84
CA GLY A 132 -8.36 -2.46 -1.55
C GLY A 132 -8.03 -3.96 -1.60
N ALA A 133 -7.79 -4.54 -2.79
CA ALA A 133 -7.59 -5.97 -2.96
C ALA A 133 -6.21 -6.49 -2.50
N GLY A 134 -5.28 -5.59 -2.20
CA GLY A 134 -3.93 -5.96 -1.83
C GLY A 134 -3.15 -6.68 -2.93
N ILE A 135 -2.14 -7.44 -2.54
CA ILE A 135 -1.34 -8.31 -3.42
C ILE A 135 -1.23 -9.67 -2.73
N PRO A 136 -1.83 -10.74 -3.27
CA PRO A 136 -1.85 -12.05 -2.63
C PRO A 136 -0.47 -12.53 -2.20
N GLY A 137 -0.35 -12.95 -0.94
CA GLY A 137 0.89 -13.41 -0.32
C GLY A 137 1.92 -12.32 0.02
N ALA A 138 1.68 -11.06 -0.38
CA ALA A 138 2.56 -9.93 -0.06
C ALA A 138 1.86 -8.89 0.82
N PHE A 139 0.70 -8.41 0.40
CA PHE A 139 -0.09 -7.43 1.15
C PHE A 139 -1.55 -7.88 1.21
N PRO A 140 -2.14 -7.99 2.40
CA PRO A 140 -3.51 -8.49 2.56
C PRO A 140 -4.53 -7.54 1.92
N PRO A 141 -5.73 -8.04 1.55
CA PRO A 141 -6.83 -7.20 1.16
C PRO A 141 -7.28 -6.34 2.35
N VAL A 142 -7.80 -5.15 2.04
CA VAL A 142 -8.56 -4.29 2.94
C VAL A 142 -10.04 -4.47 2.63
N ALA A 143 -10.41 -4.38 1.34
CA ALA A 143 -11.76 -4.61 0.86
C ALA A 143 -12.26 -6.01 1.23
N GLY A 144 -13.43 -6.09 1.86
CA GLY A 144 -14.06 -7.34 2.29
C GLY A 144 -13.44 -7.96 3.56
N HIS A 145 -12.34 -7.39 4.08
CA HIS A 145 -11.68 -7.91 5.29
C HIS A 145 -11.77 -6.96 6.48
N VAL A 146 -11.80 -5.65 6.24
CA VAL A 146 -11.92 -4.68 7.36
C VAL A 146 -13.27 -4.78 8.04
N GLY A 147 -14.31 -5.23 7.33
CA GLY A 147 -15.63 -5.51 7.91
C GLY A 147 -15.59 -6.62 8.96
N ASP A 148 -14.88 -7.71 8.69
CA ASP A 148 -14.71 -8.82 9.65
C ASP A 148 -13.95 -8.39 10.89
N LEU A 149 -12.88 -7.61 10.70
CA LEU A 149 -12.12 -7.03 11.79
C LEU A 149 -12.94 -6.06 12.62
N TYR A 150 -13.74 -5.22 11.95
CA TYR A 150 -14.65 -4.30 12.61
C TYR A 150 -15.72 -5.04 13.43
N ALA A 151 -16.31 -6.10 12.86
CA ALA A 151 -17.31 -6.90 13.55
C ALA A 151 -16.74 -7.62 14.78
N ALA A 152 -15.48 -8.05 14.72
CA ALA A 152 -14.80 -8.68 15.83
C ALA A 152 -14.41 -7.68 16.93
N ASP A 153 -13.77 -6.57 16.55
CA ASP A 153 -13.39 -5.49 17.48
C ASP A 153 -13.01 -4.23 16.66
N PRO A 154 -13.84 -3.18 16.64
CA PRO A 154 -13.54 -1.93 15.94
C PRO A 154 -12.22 -1.28 16.40
N ALA A 155 -11.90 -1.33 17.71
CA ALA A 155 -10.68 -0.73 18.25
C ALA A 155 -9.42 -1.35 17.66
N TYR A 156 -9.47 -2.63 17.23
CA TYR A 156 -8.34 -3.28 16.60
C TYR A 156 -7.87 -2.57 15.31
N LEU A 157 -8.80 -2.07 14.50
CA LEU A 157 -8.47 -1.32 13.28
C LEU A 157 -7.68 -0.05 13.61
N VAL A 158 -8.07 0.65 14.67
CA VAL A 158 -7.36 1.84 15.17
C VAL A 158 -5.97 1.47 15.67
N GLN A 159 -5.85 0.38 16.44
CA GLN A 159 -4.59 -0.11 16.99
C GLN A 159 -3.59 -0.48 15.88
N VAL A 160 -4.06 -1.14 14.80
CA VAL A 160 -3.24 -1.43 13.61
C VAL A 160 -2.70 -0.15 12.99
N MET A 161 -3.50 0.90 12.91
CA MET A 161 -3.06 2.17 12.33
C MET A 161 -2.04 2.89 13.21
N ILE A 162 -2.24 2.92 14.51
CA ILE A 162 -1.38 3.66 15.44
C ILE A 162 -0.06 2.94 15.67
N TYR A 163 -0.11 1.61 15.86
CA TYR A 163 1.05 0.82 16.32
C TYR A 163 1.67 -0.05 15.23
N GLY A 164 0.98 -0.22 14.10
CA GLY A 164 1.42 -1.13 13.04
C GLY A 164 1.18 -2.59 13.38
N LEU A 165 1.53 -3.47 12.44
CA LEU A 165 1.38 -4.92 12.59
C LEU A 165 2.61 -5.61 11.98
N GLN A 166 3.21 -6.54 12.71
CA GLN A 166 4.35 -7.30 12.21
C GLN A 166 4.20 -8.77 12.59
N GLY A 167 4.32 -9.64 11.60
CA GLY A 167 4.34 -11.08 11.79
C GLY A 167 3.43 -11.80 10.79
N GLU A 168 3.23 -13.08 11.06
CA GLU A 168 2.41 -13.93 10.21
C GLU A 168 0.93 -13.82 10.57
N ILE A 169 0.11 -13.55 9.55
CA ILE A 169 -1.35 -13.55 9.63
C ILE A 169 -1.94 -14.39 8.51
N VAL A 170 -3.14 -14.88 8.70
CA VAL A 170 -3.93 -15.54 7.66
C VAL A 170 -5.16 -14.68 7.38
N VAL A 171 -5.42 -14.41 6.10
CA VAL A 171 -6.61 -13.71 5.61
C VAL A 171 -7.15 -14.49 4.43
N ASP A 172 -8.41 -14.91 4.47
CA ASP A 172 -9.07 -15.72 3.43
C ASP A 172 -8.24 -16.96 3.03
N GLY A 173 -7.66 -17.64 4.00
CA GLY A 173 -6.82 -18.81 3.78
C GLY A 173 -5.46 -18.53 3.15
N THR A 174 -5.12 -17.28 2.90
CA THR A 174 -3.80 -16.85 2.39
C THR A 174 -2.92 -16.36 3.53
N THR A 175 -1.69 -16.89 3.59
CA THR A 175 -0.71 -16.46 4.59
C THR A 175 0.02 -15.22 4.11
N TYR A 176 0.13 -14.23 5.00
CA TYR A 176 0.93 -13.02 4.84
C TYR A 176 1.92 -12.94 6.00
N ASN A 177 3.18 -12.63 5.71
CA ASN A 177 4.21 -12.45 6.72
C ASN A 177 5.05 -11.23 6.37
N GLY A 178 4.63 -10.08 6.86
CA GLY A 178 5.21 -8.80 6.50
C GLY A 178 5.16 -7.79 7.64
N VAL A 179 5.42 -6.55 7.30
CA VAL A 179 5.33 -5.41 8.20
C VAL A 179 4.37 -4.39 7.63
N MET A 180 3.29 -4.12 8.34
CA MET A 180 2.49 -2.93 8.15
C MET A 180 3.05 -1.85 9.09
N PRO A 181 3.58 -0.75 8.56
CA PRO A 181 4.16 0.29 9.41
C PRO A 181 3.08 0.97 10.27
N ALA A 182 3.50 1.50 11.41
CA ALA A 182 2.69 2.40 12.21
C ALA A 182 2.57 3.78 11.54
N PHE A 183 1.44 4.45 11.76
CA PHE A 183 1.18 5.80 11.25
C PHE A 183 0.92 6.82 12.41
N PRO A 184 1.83 6.94 13.38
CA PRO A 184 1.64 7.81 14.53
C PRO A 184 1.58 9.30 14.16
N GLN A 185 2.01 9.65 12.94
CA GLN A 185 1.99 11.02 12.42
C GLN A 185 0.61 11.46 11.92
N LEU A 186 -0.32 10.55 11.66
CA LEU A 186 -1.68 10.88 11.28
C LEU A 186 -2.44 11.36 12.53
N SER A 187 -3.22 12.41 12.36
CA SER A 187 -4.15 12.89 13.38
C SER A 187 -5.29 11.89 13.61
N ASP A 188 -5.99 12.04 14.71
CA ASP A 188 -7.14 11.18 15.04
C ASP A 188 -8.24 11.32 14.00
N ALA A 189 -8.50 12.55 13.53
CA ALA A 189 -9.46 12.80 12.45
C ALA A 189 -9.03 12.13 11.12
N GLU A 190 -7.75 12.14 10.77
CA GLU A 190 -7.27 11.47 9.55
C GLU A 190 -7.41 9.96 9.63
N ILE A 191 -7.12 9.36 10.79
CA ILE A 191 -7.27 7.91 10.99
C ILE A 191 -8.76 7.55 10.96
N ALA A 192 -9.62 8.26 11.68
CA ALA A 192 -11.07 8.02 11.70
C ALA A 192 -11.67 8.14 10.28
N ALA A 193 -11.38 9.24 9.57
CA ALA A 193 -11.86 9.44 8.20
C ALA A 193 -11.38 8.35 7.23
N MET A 194 -10.11 7.94 7.34
CA MET A 194 -9.54 6.88 6.49
C MET A 194 -10.17 5.51 6.79
N LEU A 195 -10.39 5.16 8.06
CA LEU A 195 -11.07 3.91 8.43
C LEU A 195 -12.52 3.91 7.96
N ASN A 196 -13.25 5.03 8.12
CA ASN A 196 -14.60 5.19 7.60
C ASN A 196 -14.63 5.03 6.07
N TYR A 197 -13.67 5.63 5.36
CA TYR A 197 -13.53 5.44 3.92
C TYR A 197 -13.33 3.97 3.55
N THR A 198 -12.42 3.26 4.20
CA THR A 198 -12.14 1.85 3.88
C THR A 198 -13.33 0.93 4.12
N LEU A 199 -14.13 1.20 5.15
CA LEU A 199 -15.34 0.43 5.45
C LEU A 199 -16.48 0.72 4.46
N THR A 200 -16.56 1.95 3.92
CA THR A 200 -17.68 2.33 3.04
C THR A 200 -17.38 2.15 1.56
N GLU A 201 -16.11 2.32 1.12
CA GLU A 201 -15.75 2.34 -0.29
C GLU A 201 -16.02 1.01 -1.01
N TRP A 202 -15.80 -0.12 -0.32
CA TRP A 202 -15.92 -1.44 -0.94
C TRP A 202 -17.08 -2.29 -0.39
N GLY A 203 -17.98 -1.68 0.39
CA GLY A 203 -19.25 -2.30 0.78
C GLY A 203 -19.27 -2.99 2.14
N ASP A 204 -18.16 -3.04 2.88
CA ASP A 204 -18.10 -3.65 4.22
C ASP A 204 -19.14 -3.04 5.18
N ALA A 205 -19.32 -1.71 5.16
CA ALA A 205 -20.31 -1.02 5.98
C ALA A 205 -21.76 -1.42 5.62
N GLU A 206 -22.04 -1.71 4.34
CA GLU A 206 -23.35 -2.17 3.90
C GLU A 206 -23.64 -3.59 4.40
N GLU A 207 -22.61 -4.46 4.46
CA GLU A 207 -22.70 -5.82 4.98
C GLU A 207 -22.91 -5.83 6.50
N LEU A 208 -22.24 -4.92 7.22
CA LEU A 208 -22.41 -4.71 8.67
C LEU A 208 -23.79 -4.15 9.03
N GLY A 209 -24.41 -3.38 8.12
CA GLY A 209 -25.74 -2.78 8.32
C GLY A 209 -25.82 -1.91 9.56
N ASP A 210 -26.81 -2.15 10.43
CA ASP A 210 -27.04 -1.39 11.66
C ASP A 210 -25.91 -1.54 12.71
N ALA A 211 -24.99 -2.49 12.53
CA ALA A 211 -23.84 -2.66 13.41
C ALA A 211 -22.69 -1.69 13.08
N PHE A 212 -22.69 -1.12 11.89
CA PHE A 212 -21.69 -0.12 11.52
C PHE A 212 -22.02 1.25 12.14
N VAL A 213 -21.09 1.72 12.95
CA VAL A 213 -21.06 3.09 13.47
C VAL A 213 -19.76 3.72 12.99
N PRO A 214 -19.80 4.85 12.27
CA PRO A 214 -18.58 5.51 11.83
C PRO A 214 -17.66 5.85 13.01
N PHE A 215 -16.34 5.73 12.79
CA PHE A 215 -15.36 6.15 13.76
C PHE A 215 -15.39 7.67 13.95
N GLU A 216 -15.28 8.08 15.20
CA GLU A 216 -15.13 9.46 15.63
C GLU A 216 -13.68 9.71 16.11
N VAL A 217 -13.33 10.98 16.30
CA VAL A 217 -12.00 11.39 16.80
C VAL A 217 -11.68 10.73 18.13
N ASP A 218 -12.66 10.65 19.01
CA ASP A 218 -12.54 10.11 20.37
C ASP A 218 -12.24 8.60 20.37
N ASP A 219 -12.74 7.84 19.38
CA ASP A 219 -12.45 6.43 19.25
C ASP A 219 -10.96 6.21 18.98
N VAL A 220 -10.35 7.07 18.16
CA VAL A 220 -8.93 7.00 17.84
C VAL A 220 -8.08 7.50 19.02
N ALA A 221 -8.48 8.61 19.64
CA ALA A 221 -7.78 9.18 20.78
C ALA A 221 -7.69 8.20 21.96
N ALA A 222 -8.75 7.41 22.21
CA ALA A 222 -8.79 6.41 23.27
C ALA A 222 -7.70 5.33 23.15
N GLU A 223 -7.25 5.03 21.91
CA GLU A 223 -6.29 3.97 21.64
C GLU A 223 -4.82 4.45 21.61
N ARG A 224 -4.57 5.78 21.63
CA ARG A 224 -3.20 6.31 21.45
C ARG A 224 -2.25 6.04 22.61
N ASP A 225 -2.75 5.97 23.82
CA ASP A 225 -1.93 5.92 25.03
C ASP A 225 -1.66 4.48 25.53
N LEU A 226 -2.02 3.46 24.76
CA LEU A 226 -1.80 2.05 25.13
C LEU A 226 -0.32 1.69 25.22
N GLY A 227 0.54 2.39 24.47
CA GLY A 227 1.98 2.12 24.43
C GLY A 227 2.34 0.77 23.80
N TRP A 228 1.50 0.26 22.91
CA TRP A 228 1.66 -1.04 22.28
C TRP A 228 2.78 -1.03 21.22
N THR A 229 3.26 -2.23 20.95
CA THR A 229 4.17 -2.53 19.84
C THR A 229 3.44 -3.30 18.74
N PRO A 230 4.00 -3.41 17.52
CA PRO A 230 3.42 -4.27 16.48
C PRO A 230 3.22 -5.74 16.90
N ALA A 231 4.00 -6.21 17.88
CA ALA A 231 3.86 -7.56 18.42
C ALA A 231 2.60 -7.69 19.32
N ASP A 232 2.29 -6.65 20.11
CA ASP A 232 1.09 -6.62 20.93
C ASP A 232 -0.18 -6.58 20.04
N VAL A 233 -0.11 -5.85 18.92
CA VAL A 233 -1.19 -5.83 17.91
C VAL A 233 -1.37 -7.21 17.25
N LEU A 234 -0.28 -7.93 16.98
CA LEU A 234 -0.35 -9.29 16.45
C LEU A 234 -0.96 -10.26 17.48
N GLU A 235 -0.56 -10.16 18.76
CA GLU A 235 -1.13 -10.96 19.83
C GLU A 235 -2.64 -10.70 19.96
N ARG A 236 -3.04 -9.43 19.94
CA ARG A 236 -4.46 -9.03 19.96
C ARG A 236 -5.25 -9.62 18.79
N ARG A 237 -4.65 -9.65 17.57
CA ARG A 237 -5.29 -10.30 16.42
C ARG A 237 -5.57 -11.78 16.67
N GLY A 238 -4.66 -12.49 17.36
CA GLY A 238 -4.83 -13.89 17.71
C GLY A 238 -5.95 -14.16 18.71
N GLU A 239 -6.44 -13.13 19.39
CA GLU A 239 -7.58 -13.21 20.31
C GLU A 239 -8.92 -12.95 19.62
N LEU A 240 -8.90 -12.37 18.41
CA LEU A 240 -10.10 -12.12 17.63
C LEU A 240 -10.58 -13.43 16.99
N GLU A 241 -11.87 -13.72 17.12
CA GLU A 241 -12.52 -14.84 16.44
C GLU A 241 -12.80 -14.42 14.98
N LEU A 242 -11.79 -14.56 14.13
CA LEU A 242 -11.89 -14.27 12.68
C LEU A 242 -12.16 -15.59 11.95
N GLU A 243 -13.27 -15.62 11.18
CA GLU A 243 -13.63 -16.78 10.35
C GLU A 243 -12.81 -16.89 9.06
#